data_cb778c95fb9e6f55e8ee2daf81dca951
#
_entry.id   cb778c95fb9e6f55e8ee2daf81dca951
#
_cell.length_a   1.000
_cell.length_b   1.000
_cell.length_c   1.000
_cell.angle_alpha   90.00
_cell.angle_beta   90.00
_cell.angle_gamma   90.00
#
_symmetry.space_group_name_H-M   'P 1'
#
loop_
_entity.id
_entity.type
_entity.pdbx_description
1 polymer ?
#
loop_
_entity_poly.entity_id
_entity_poly.type
_entity_poly.pdbx_seq_one_letter_code
_entity_poly.pdbx_strand_id
1 'polypeptide(L)'
;DLTSESLDSLQKKSQKLSINYRKVTEEYAEKCAWYQLLSKTECDIGMKQALKGWELTIKKIGKGTGKNAAKYKAQARELMSKCQNAVPCWIMPINKAIESLKPGENEFDVIIIDEASQSDISSLAIAYLGKKMIVVGDDKQVSPMAIGVEYDRIVDLQEMLIKGKIPNSHLYSTKTSLYDIAATTFQPLMLKEHFRCVPEIIGFSNMLSYDYKIKPLRDSNSSNLVPAVINYHVDGKREGKTNIEEAKTIVSLIKACISMEEYNNKTFGVISLLGDEQVRLIDSLIKM
;
A
#
# COMPACT_ATOMS: atom_id res chain seq x y z
N ASP A 1 -32.93 -18.93 25.75
CA ASP A 1 -32.58 -18.20 26.98
C ASP A 1 -31.44 -17.20 26.71
N LEU A 2 -31.79 -16.06 26.11
CA LEU A 2 -30.89 -14.94 25.89
C LEU A 2 -30.54 -14.17 27.18
N THR A 3 -31.09 -14.55 28.29
CA THR A 3 -30.95 -13.87 29.60
C THR A 3 -29.89 -14.46 30.51
N SER A 4 -29.24 -15.55 30.13
CA SER A 4 -28.19 -16.20 30.97
C SER A 4 -26.75 -15.88 30.62
N GLU A 5 -26.48 -15.34 29.42
CA GLU A 5 -25.11 -14.92 29.02
C GLU A 5 -24.94 -13.41 29.20
N SER A 6 -23.86 -13.00 29.84
CA SER A 6 -23.51 -11.58 29.94
C SER A 6 -23.17 -11.00 28.58
N LEU A 7 -23.42 -9.70 28.36
CA LEU A 7 -23.09 -8.98 27.14
C LEU A 7 -21.61 -9.16 26.75
N ASP A 8 -20.71 -9.14 27.75
CA ASP A 8 -19.27 -9.36 27.56
C ASP A 8 -18.95 -10.77 27.02
N SER A 9 -19.68 -11.79 27.48
CA SER A 9 -19.54 -13.16 27.01
C SER A 9 -19.93 -13.28 25.54
N LEU A 10 -21.05 -12.65 25.14
CA LEU A 10 -21.53 -12.61 23.77
C LEU A 10 -20.58 -11.84 22.85
N GLN A 11 -20.03 -10.72 23.30
CA GLN A 11 -19.02 -9.95 22.55
C GLN A 11 -17.74 -10.76 22.33
N LYS A 12 -17.21 -11.42 23.36
CA LYS A 12 -16.05 -12.30 23.23
C LYS A 12 -16.29 -13.46 22.27
N LYS A 13 -17.49 -14.04 22.30
CA LYS A 13 -17.90 -15.11 21.39
C LYS A 13 -17.98 -14.62 19.94
N SER A 14 -18.57 -13.45 19.71
CA SER A 14 -18.63 -12.78 18.42
C SER A 14 -17.24 -12.50 17.85
N GLN A 15 -16.32 -11.96 18.66
CA GLN A 15 -14.94 -11.72 18.25
C GLN A 15 -14.21 -13.02 17.87
N LYS A 16 -14.35 -14.07 18.67
CA LYS A 16 -13.76 -15.39 18.36
C LYS A 16 -14.28 -15.94 17.04
N LEU A 17 -15.59 -15.84 16.81
CA LEU A 17 -16.21 -16.29 15.56
C LEU A 17 -15.72 -15.48 14.36
N SER A 18 -15.59 -14.16 14.49
CA SER A 18 -15.07 -13.30 13.43
C SER A 18 -13.61 -13.64 13.08
N ILE A 19 -12.77 -13.89 14.08
CA ILE A 19 -11.38 -14.30 13.87
C ILE A 19 -11.33 -15.68 13.17
N ASN A 20 -12.12 -16.63 13.65
CA ASN A 20 -12.16 -17.97 13.05
C ASN A 20 -12.71 -17.94 11.62
N TYR A 21 -13.73 -17.14 11.36
CA TYR A 21 -14.29 -16.94 10.01
C TYR A 21 -13.23 -16.41 9.04
N ARG A 22 -12.47 -15.39 9.45
CA ARG A 22 -11.37 -14.84 8.64
C ARG A 22 -10.32 -15.92 8.34
N LYS A 23 -9.87 -16.63 9.37
CA LYS A 23 -8.87 -17.70 9.22
C LYS A 23 -9.31 -18.79 8.25
N VAL A 24 -10.54 -19.29 8.40
CA VAL A 24 -11.10 -20.31 7.51
C VAL A 24 -11.26 -19.79 6.08
N THR A 25 -11.61 -18.50 5.93
CA THR A 25 -11.72 -17.87 4.60
C THR A 25 -10.34 -17.75 3.93
N GLU A 26 -9.29 -17.38 4.69
CA GLU A 26 -7.91 -17.33 4.19
C GLU A 26 -7.44 -18.72 3.74
N GLU A 27 -7.63 -19.74 4.59
CA GLU A 27 -7.27 -21.14 4.27
C GLU A 27 -8.04 -21.66 3.04
N TYR A 28 -9.30 -21.32 2.91
CA TYR A 28 -10.12 -21.70 1.76
C TYR A 28 -9.61 -21.02 0.48
N ALA A 29 -9.34 -19.72 0.52
CA ALA A 29 -8.80 -18.97 -0.61
C ALA A 29 -7.43 -19.52 -1.06
N GLU A 30 -6.54 -19.82 -0.11
CA GLU A 30 -5.26 -20.44 -0.37
C GLU A 30 -5.42 -21.78 -1.09
N LYS A 31 -6.26 -22.66 -0.55
CA LYS A 31 -6.49 -24.00 -1.16
C LYS A 31 -7.12 -23.91 -2.54
N CYS A 32 -8.05 -22.97 -2.75
CA CYS A 32 -8.63 -22.72 -4.07
C CYS A 32 -7.58 -22.26 -5.08
N ALA A 33 -6.69 -21.34 -4.68
CA ALA A 33 -5.61 -20.84 -5.52
C ALA A 33 -4.62 -21.98 -5.89
N TRP A 34 -4.22 -22.79 -4.91
CA TRP A 34 -3.37 -23.96 -5.14
C TRP A 34 -4.02 -25.02 -6.05
N TYR A 35 -5.29 -25.33 -5.81
CA TYR A 35 -6.04 -26.24 -6.66
C TYR A 35 -6.08 -25.77 -8.11
N GLN A 36 -6.35 -24.47 -8.32
CA GLN A 36 -6.41 -23.90 -9.66
C GLN A 36 -5.03 -23.94 -10.35
N LEU A 37 -3.96 -23.61 -9.63
CA LEU A 37 -2.59 -23.68 -10.15
C LEU A 37 -2.24 -25.12 -10.57
N LEU A 38 -2.45 -26.08 -9.69
CA LEU A 38 -2.14 -27.49 -9.95
C LEU A 38 -2.96 -28.05 -11.11
N SER A 39 -4.28 -27.83 -11.11
CA SER A 39 -5.17 -28.28 -12.20
C SER A 39 -4.70 -27.77 -13.56
N LYS A 40 -4.38 -26.47 -13.66
CA LYS A 40 -3.93 -25.88 -14.94
C LYS A 40 -2.56 -26.39 -15.36
N THR A 41 -1.62 -26.50 -14.42
CA THR A 41 -0.25 -26.95 -14.74
C THR A 41 -0.13 -28.44 -14.95
N GLU A 42 -1.02 -29.26 -14.43
CA GLU A 42 -1.10 -30.70 -14.75
C GLU A 42 -1.69 -30.95 -16.13
N CYS A 43 -2.65 -30.14 -16.55
CA CYS A 43 -3.26 -30.25 -17.88
C CYS A 43 -2.37 -29.66 -18.99
N ASP A 44 -1.47 -28.73 -18.66
CA ASP A 44 -0.59 -28.06 -19.65
C ASP A 44 0.87 -28.07 -19.17
N ILE A 45 1.63 -29.02 -19.69
CA ILE A 45 3.06 -29.18 -19.41
C ILE A 45 3.87 -27.96 -19.87
N GLY A 46 3.46 -27.32 -20.98
CA GLY A 46 4.10 -26.11 -21.50
C GLY A 46 3.96 -24.94 -20.54
N MET A 47 2.76 -24.76 -19.99
CA MET A 47 2.49 -23.74 -18.95
C MET A 47 3.31 -23.99 -17.69
N LYS A 48 3.40 -25.24 -17.23
CA LYS A 48 4.23 -25.64 -16.07
C LYS A 48 5.71 -25.32 -16.28
N GLN A 49 6.24 -25.65 -17.47
CA GLN A 49 7.64 -25.36 -17.82
C GLN A 49 7.89 -23.85 -17.93
N ALA A 50 6.94 -23.10 -18.52
CA ALA A 50 7.02 -21.64 -18.63
C ALA A 50 7.05 -20.98 -17.25
N LEU A 51 6.18 -21.40 -16.33
CA LEU A 51 6.11 -20.87 -14.95
C LEU A 51 7.43 -21.13 -14.20
N LYS A 52 7.96 -22.34 -14.27
CA LYS A 52 9.25 -22.67 -13.66
C LYS A 52 10.42 -21.92 -14.30
N GLY A 53 10.40 -21.77 -15.61
CA GLY A 53 11.38 -21.00 -16.36
C GLY A 53 11.33 -19.51 -16.00
N TRP A 54 10.13 -18.96 -15.83
CA TRP A 54 9.91 -17.59 -15.38
C TRP A 54 10.50 -17.38 -13.98
N GLU A 55 10.18 -18.24 -13.01
CA GLU A 55 10.72 -18.16 -11.65
C GLU A 55 12.26 -18.16 -11.63
N LEU A 56 12.88 -19.07 -12.38
CA LEU A 56 14.35 -19.15 -12.48
C LEU A 56 14.95 -17.90 -13.15
N THR A 57 14.25 -17.34 -14.13
CA THR A 57 14.69 -16.13 -14.84
C THR A 57 14.62 -14.90 -13.94
N ILE A 58 13.53 -14.74 -13.16
CA ILE A 58 13.41 -13.67 -12.16
C ILE A 58 14.54 -13.76 -11.11
N LYS A 59 14.87 -14.94 -10.63
CA LYS A 59 16.00 -15.14 -9.70
C LYS A 59 17.34 -14.68 -10.31
N LYS A 60 17.55 -14.89 -11.62
CA LYS A 60 18.77 -14.44 -12.34
C LYS A 60 18.83 -12.92 -12.55
N ILE A 61 17.71 -12.23 -12.60
CA ILE A 61 17.66 -10.76 -12.69
C ILE A 61 18.26 -10.12 -11.44
N GLY A 62 18.03 -10.72 -10.26
CA GLY A 62 18.52 -10.22 -8.97
C GLY A 62 18.14 -8.76 -8.74
N LYS A 63 19.12 -7.88 -8.45
CA LYS A 63 18.89 -6.44 -8.25
C LYS A 63 18.56 -5.68 -9.57
N GLY A 64 18.62 -6.33 -10.72
CA GLY A 64 18.27 -5.73 -12.03
C GLY A 64 19.34 -4.83 -12.64
N THR A 65 20.56 -4.76 -12.07
CA THR A 65 21.68 -3.90 -12.50
C THR A 65 22.79 -4.66 -13.22
N GLY A 66 22.69 -5.99 -13.33
CA GLY A 66 23.71 -6.82 -13.96
C GLY A 66 23.78 -6.65 -15.48
N LYS A 67 24.95 -6.92 -16.08
CA LYS A 67 25.21 -6.83 -17.54
C LYS A 67 24.15 -7.55 -18.41
N ASN A 68 23.59 -8.65 -17.93
CA ASN A 68 22.58 -9.45 -18.63
C ASN A 68 21.14 -9.18 -18.16
N ALA A 69 20.92 -8.18 -17.31
CA ALA A 69 19.59 -7.92 -16.75
C ALA A 69 18.55 -7.62 -17.83
N ALA A 70 18.89 -6.85 -18.85
CA ALA A 70 17.97 -6.54 -19.97
C ALA A 70 17.55 -7.80 -20.74
N LYS A 71 18.48 -8.73 -20.98
CA LYS A 71 18.19 -10.02 -21.65
C LYS A 71 17.26 -10.87 -20.81
N TYR A 72 17.52 -10.98 -19.50
CA TYR A 72 16.66 -11.78 -18.60
C TYR A 72 15.28 -11.13 -18.41
N LYS A 73 15.18 -9.80 -18.38
CA LYS A 73 13.88 -9.11 -18.37
C LYS A 73 13.07 -9.42 -19.61
N ALA A 74 13.68 -9.39 -20.79
CA ALA A 74 13.00 -9.76 -22.04
C ALA A 74 12.52 -11.23 -22.04
N GLN A 75 13.38 -12.14 -21.60
CA GLN A 75 13.03 -13.57 -21.44
C GLN A 75 11.91 -13.79 -20.43
N ALA A 76 11.93 -13.07 -19.31
CA ALA A 76 10.87 -13.16 -18.29
C ALA A 76 9.52 -12.70 -18.84
N ARG A 77 9.47 -11.64 -19.65
CA ARG A 77 8.23 -11.19 -20.31
C ARG A 77 7.66 -12.25 -21.25
N GLU A 78 8.51 -12.88 -22.06
CA GLU A 78 8.08 -13.94 -22.98
C GLU A 78 7.52 -15.15 -22.25
N LEU A 79 8.16 -15.55 -21.14
CA LEU A 79 7.69 -16.64 -20.29
C LEU A 79 6.40 -16.27 -19.56
N MET A 80 6.27 -15.02 -19.12
CA MET A 80 5.09 -14.52 -18.42
C MET A 80 3.83 -14.63 -19.27
N SER A 81 3.88 -14.28 -20.57
CA SER A 81 2.73 -14.42 -21.45
C SER A 81 2.23 -15.86 -21.59
N LYS A 82 3.13 -16.84 -21.42
CA LYS A 82 2.80 -18.28 -21.49
C LYS A 82 2.29 -18.87 -20.18
N CYS A 83 2.62 -18.26 -19.03
CA CYS A 83 2.28 -18.83 -17.71
C CYS A 83 1.36 -17.97 -16.86
N GLN A 84 0.99 -16.78 -17.31
CA GLN A 84 0.13 -15.86 -16.57
C GLN A 84 -1.14 -16.53 -16.03
N ASN A 85 -1.81 -17.31 -16.87
CA ASN A 85 -3.07 -17.97 -16.53
C ASN A 85 -2.94 -19.14 -15.57
N ALA A 86 -1.71 -19.59 -15.26
CA ALA A 86 -1.49 -20.63 -14.26
C ALA A 86 -1.85 -20.16 -12.86
N VAL A 87 -1.61 -18.89 -12.56
CA VAL A 87 -1.79 -18.30 -11.24
C VAL A 87 -3.05 -17.41 -11.25
N PRO A 88 -3.99 -17.62 -10.34
CA PRO A 88 -5.27 -16.88 -10.34
C PRO A 88 -5.12 -15.41 -9.95
N CYS A 89 -4.09 -15.06 -9.19
CA CYS A 89 -3.85 -13.71 -8.72
C CYS A 89 -2.36 -13.38 -8.72
N TRP A 90 -2.00 -12.25 -9.31
CA TRP A 90 -0.64 -11.70 -9.32
C TRP A 90 -0.60 -10.42 -8.51
N ILE A 91 0.28 -10.37 -7.52
CA ILE A 91 0.51 -9.19 -6.68
C ILE A 91 1.91 -8.68 -6.95
N MET A 92 2.03 -7.46 -7.44
CA MET A 92 3.32 -6.88 -7.78
C MET A 92 3.29 -5.35 -7.73
N PRO A 93 4.43 -4.68 -7.48
CA PRO A 93 4.52 -3.23 -7.62
C PRO A 93 4.23 -2.79 -9.06
N ILE A 94 3.63 -1.60 -9.22
CA ILE A 94 3.24 -1.04 -10.53
C ILE A 94 4.40 -1.03 -11.52
N ASN A 95 5.59 -0.59 -11.09
CA ASN A 95 6.79 -0.57 -11.94
C ASN A 95 7.17 -1.96 -12.43
N LYS A 96 6.97 -3.00 -11.63
CA LYS A 96 7.23 -4.39 -12.01
C LYS A 96 6.18 -4.91 -12.99
N ALA A 97 4.92 -4.52 -12.83
CA ALA A 97 3.88 -4.86 -13.78
C ALA A 97 4.18 -4.26 -15.17
N ILE A 98 4.54 -2.97 -15.23
CA ILE A 98 4.93 -2.29 -16.48
C ILE A 98 6.17 -2.95 -17.11
N GLU A 99 7.16 -3.35 -16.31
CA GLU A 99 8.37 -4.03 -16.80
C GLU A 99 8.11 -5.45 -17.31
N SER A 100 7.15 -6.16 -16.73
CA SER A 100 7.00 -7.62 -16.91
C SER A 100 5.86 -8.01 -17.84
N LEU A 101 4.87 -7.15 -18.02
CA LEU A 101 3.66 -7.41 -18.76
C LEU A 101 3.63 -6.60 -20.06
N LYS A 102 2.99 -7.15 -21.09
CA LYS A 102 2.83 -6.47 -22.37
C LYS A 102 1.34 -6.27 -22.63
N PRO A 103 0.88 -5.02 -22.85
CA PRO A 103 -0.47 -4.77 -23.31
C PRO A 103 -0.77 -5.53 -24.62
N GLY A 104 -1.94 -6.17 -24.67
CA GLY A 104 -2.36 -6.98 -25.80
C GLY A 104 -1.88 -8.44 -25.80
N GLU A 105 -0.77 -8.78 -25.10
CA GLU A 105 -0.34 -10.17 -24.88
C GLU A 105 -0.75 -10.68 -23.50
N ASN A 106 -0.75 -9.79 -22.51
CA ASN A 106 -1.17 -10.07 -21.15
C ASN A 106 -2.46 -9.33 -20.86
N GLU A 107 -3.53 -10.06 -20.63
CA GLU A 107 -4.82 -9.49 -20.28
C GLU A 107 -5.35 -10.16 -19.03
N PHE A 108 -5.76 -9.35 -18.05
CA PHE A 108 -6.40 -9.79 -16.81
C PHE A 108 -7.91 -9.49 -16.85
N ASP A 109 -8.70 -10.31 -16.19
CA ASP A 109 -10.13 -10.01 -16.07
C ASP A 109 -10.38 -8.78 -15.20
N VAL A 110 -9.62 -8.63 -14.11
CA VAL A 110 -9.70 -7.49 -13.19
C VAL A 110 -8.31 -7.07 -12.74
N ILE A 111 -8.05 -5.77 -12.79
CA ILE A 111 -6.88 -5.13 -12.19
C ILE A 111 -7.35 -4.32 -10.99
N ILE A 112 -6.68 -4.51 -9.86
CA ILE A 112 -6.89 -3.73 -8.66
C ILE A 112 -5.62 -2.92 -8.41
N ILE A 113 -5.73 -1.60 -8.38
CA ILE A 113 -4.62 -0.69 -8.07
C ILE A 113 -4.87 -0.12 -6.70
N ASP A 114 -4.08 -0.55 -5.72
CA ASP A 114 -4.11 -0.07 -4.36
C ASP A 114 -3.17 1.13 -4.18
N GLU A 115 -3.46 2.01 -3.23
CA GLU A 115 -2.73 3.28 -3.00
C GLU A 115 -2.59 4.14 -4.26
N ALA A 116 -3.64 4.18 -5.09
CA ALA A 116 -3.62 4.88 -6.38
C ALA A 116 -3.47 6.41 -6.25
N SER A 117 -3.75 6.98 -5.09
CA SER A 117 -3.48 8.39 -4.77
C SER A 117 -1.98 8.72 -4.74
N GLN A 118 -1.10 7.72 -4.52
CA GLN A 118 0.35 7.89 -4.56
C GLN A 118 0.96 7.55 -5.94
N SER A 119 0.15 7.04 -6.87
CA SER A 119 0.60 6.61 -8.19
C SER A 119 0.53 7.74 -9.19
N ASP A 120 1.61 7.98 -9.91
CA ASP A 120 1.67 9.00 -10.96
C ASP A 120 1.05 8.54 -12.29
N ILE A 121 1.09 9.41 -13.29
CA ILE A 121 0.53 9.18 -14.62
C ILE A 121 1.09 7.94 -15.33
N SER A 122 2.31 7.48 -15.00
CA SER A 122 2.88 6.27 -15.63
C SER A 122 2.04 5.02 -15.35
N SER A 123 1.29 5.05 -14.25
CA SER A 123 0.38 3.98 -13.84
C SER A 123 -0.78 3.74 -14.83
N LEU A 124 -1.10 4.71 -15.68
CA LEU A 124 -2.11 4.53 -16.74
C LEU A 124 -1.78 3.39 -17.70
N ALA A 125 -0.50 3.06 -17.88
CA ALA A 125 -0.11 1.92 -18.70
C ALA A 125 -0.70 0.60 -18.18
N ILE A 126 -0.97 0.49 -16.89
CA ILE A 126 -1.59 -0.69 -16.27
C ILE A 126 -3.04 -0.86 -16.71
N ALA A 127 -3.76 0.23 -17.02
CA ALA A 127 -5.15 0.16 -17.47
C ALA A 127 -5.33 -0.68 -18.76
N TYR A 128 -4.29 -0.75 -19.58
CA TYR A 128 -4.32 -1.55 -20.81
C TYR A 128 -4.11 -3.05 -20.59
N LEU A 129 -3.86 -3.48 -19.37
CA LEU A 129 -3.63 -4.89 -19.03
C LEU A 129 -4.89 -5.61 -18.53
N GLY A 130 -6.03 -4.93 -18.40
CA GLY A 130 -7.24 -5.54 -17.86
C GLY A 130 -8.53 -5.12 -18.53
N LYS A 131 -9.51 -6.02 -18.46
CA LYS A 131 -10.88 -5.76 -18.96
C LYS A 131 -11.67 -4.84 -18.02
N LYS A 132 -11.38 -4.94 -16.71
CA LYS A 132 -11.99 -4.12 -15.66
C LYS A 132 -10.89 -3.61 -14.73
N MET A 133 -11.09 -2.42 -14.18
CA MET A 133 -10.16 -1.82 -13.24
C MET A 133 -10.90 -1.35 -11.98
N ILE A 134 -10.30 -1.63 -10.83
CA ILE A 134 -10.70 -1.09 -9.54
C ILE A 134 -9.55 -0.22 -9.04
N VAL A 135 -9.85 1.05 -8.81
CA VAL A 135 -8.88 2.03 -8.31
C VAL A 135 -9.19 2.29 -6.84
N VAL A 136 -8.27 1.95 -5.97
CA VAL A 136 -8.37 2.16 -4.52
C VAL A 136 -7.38 3.23 -4.12
N GLY A 137 -7.84 4.25 -3.41
CA GLY A 137 -7.02 5.38 -2.99
C GLY A 137 -7.77 6.33 -2.08
N ASP A 138 -7.10 7.40 -1.70
CA ASP A 138 -7.63 8.39 -0.77
C ASP A 138 -7.08 9.78 -1.17
N ASP A 139 -7.97 10.68 -1.58
CA ASP A 139 -7.63 12.04 -2.00
C ASP A 139 -7.16 12.94 -0.84
N LYS A 140 -7.32 12.51 0.40
CA LYS A 140 -6.86 13.20 1.60
C LYS A 140 -5.46 12.78 2.04
N GLN A 141 -4.90 11.75 1.41
CA GLN A 141 -3.54 11.29 1.68
C GLN A 141 -2.52 11.93 0.72
N VAL A 142 -1.26 11.55 0.88
CA VAL A 142 -0.14 12.12 0.14
C VAL A 142 -0.30 11.88 -1.36
N SER A 143 -0.23 12.96 -2.14
CA SER A 143 -0.20 12.92 -3.61
C SER A 143 1.19 12.52 -4.14
N PRO A 144 1.32 12.12 -5.42
CA PRO A 144 2.61 11.76 -6.00
C PRO A 144 3.63 12.87 -5.87
N MET A 145 4.82 12.55 -5.40
CA MET A 145 5.93 13.50 -5.36
C MET A 145 6.68 13.45 -6.69
N ALA A 146 6.57 14.52 -7.48
CA ALA A 146 7.28 14.68 -8.75
C ALA A 146 8.76 15.03 -8.53
N ILE A 147 9.54 14.10 -7.93
CA ILE A 147 10.96 14.32 -7.66
C ILE A 147 11.77 14.11 -8.95
N GLY A 148 12.55 15.12 -9.33
CA GLY A 148 13.51 15.02 -10.46
C GLY A 148 12.86 15.11 -11.85
N VAL A 149 11.63 15.59 -11.97
CA VAL A 149 10.96 15.80 -13.25
C VAL A 149 10.85 17.29 -13.54
N GLU A 150 11.31 17.72 -14.70
CA GLU A 150 11.15 19.09 -15.19
C GLU A 150 9.68 19.33 -15.55
N TYR A 151 8.98 20.12 -14.74
CA TYR A 151 7.57 20.39 -14.90
C TYR A 151 7.25 21.06 -16.25
N ASP A 152 8.06 22.01 -16.68
CA ASP A 152 7.83 22.76 -17.93
C ASP A 152 7.87 21.82 -19.13
N ARG A 153 8.76 20.86 -19.17
CA ARG A 153 8.84 19.85 -20.23
C ARG A 153 7.58 18.99 -20.31
N ILE A 154 6.95 18.72 -19.18
CA ILE A 154 5.70 17.95 -19.16
C ILE A 154 4.54 18.79 -19.70
N VAL A 155 4.47 20.06 -19.32
CA VAL A 155 3.48 21.00 -19.87
C VAL A 155 3.61 21.10 -21.39
N ASP A 156 4.82 21.25 -21.90
CA ASP A 156 5.08 21.28 -23.35
C ASP A 156 4.60 19.99 -24.04
N LEU A 157 4.89 18.83 -23.44
CA LEU A 157 4.44 17.54 -23.98
C LEU A 157 2.91 17.41 -23.93
N GLN A 158 2.26 17.88 -22.86
CA GLN A 158 0.79 17.90 -22.79
C GLN A 158 0.19 18.76 -23.88
N GLU A 159 0.72 19.97 -24.08
CA GLU A 159 0.24 20.87 -25.12
C GLU A 159 0.42 20.30 -26.53
N MET A 160 1.56 19.71 -26.79
CA MET A 160 1.90 19.16 -28.10
C MET A 160 1.14 17.85 -28.42
N LEU A 161 1.01 16.96 -27.44
CA LEU A 161 0.56 15.60 -27.72
C LEU A 161 -0.92 15.35 -27.43
N ILE A 162 -1.47 15.94 -26.36
CA ILE A 162 -2.79 15.56 -25.85
C ILE A 162 -3.80 16.72 -25.74
N LYS A 163 -3.36 17.98 -25.72
CA LYS A 163 -4.26 19.14 -25.67
C LYS A 163 -5.23 19.14 -26.85
N GLY A 164 -6.52 19.24 -26.53
CA GLY A 164 -7.58 19.22 -27.55
C GLY A 164 -7.90 17.84 -28.14
N LYS A 165 -7.12 16.79 -27.82
CA LYS A 165 -7.36 15.41 -28.26
C LYS A 165 -8.01 14.55 -27.18
N ILE A 166 -7.70 14.85 -25.92
CA ILE A 166 -8.21 14.12 -24.75
C ILE A 166 -8.92 15.10 -23.84
N PRO A 167 -10.14 14.76 -23.34
CA PRO A 167 -10.81 15.55 -22.31
C PRO A 167 -9.93 15.68 -21.08
N ASN A 168 -10.02 16.85 -20.42
CA ASN A 168 -9.26 17.11 -19.18
C ASN A 168 -7.75 16.89 -19.31
N SER A 169 -7.15 17.17 -20.48
CA SER A 169 -5.72 16.94 -20.75
C SER A 169 -4.78 17.56 -19.74
N HIS A 170 -5.20 18.65 -19.05
CA HIS A 170 -4.44 19.32 -17.99
C HIS A 170 -4.22 18.45 -16.73
N LEU A 171 -5.04 17.43 -16.52
CA LEU A 171 -4.90 16.51 -15.40
C LEU A 171 -3.77 15.47 -15.58
N TYR A 172 -3.30 15.27 -16.80
CA TYR A 172 -2.25 14.29 -17.10
C TYR A 172 -0.87 14.87 -16.79
N SER A 173 -0.65 15.22 -15.53
CA SER A 173 0.58 15.79 -14.98
C SER A 173 1.23 14.86 -13.96
N THR A 174 2.48 15.11 -13.63
CA THR A 174 3.19 14.35 -12.57
C THR A 174 2.69 14.64 -11.16
N LYS A 175 1.89 15.68 -10.98
CA LYS A 175 1.30 16.04 -9.68
C LYS A 175 -0.08 15.44 -9.46
N THR A 176 -0.70 14.93 -10.53
CA THR A 176 -2.05 14.35 -10.48
C THR A 176 -1.91 12.84 -10.33
N SER A 177 -2.60 12.28 -9.37
CA SER A 177 -2.58 10.85 -9.13
C SER A 177 -3.50 10.09 -10.10
N LEU A 178 -3.28 8.79 -10.22
CA LEU A 178 -4.19 7.92 -10.96
C LEU A 178 -5.59 7.94 -10.33
N TYR A 179 -5.68 8.06 -9.01
CA TYR A 179 -6.96 8.19 -8.30
C TYR A 179 -7.71 9.46 -8.73
N ASP A 180 -7.03 10.61 -8.79
CA ASP A 180 -7.64 11.87 -9.22
C ASP A 180 -8.17 11.78 -10.66
N ILE A 181 -7.40 11.18 -11.56
CA ILE A 181 -7.83 10.95 -12.94
C ILE A 181 -9.07 10.05 -12.99
N ALA A 182 -9.07 8.95 -12.24
CA ALA A 182 -10.20 8.04 -12.18
C ALA A 182 -11.46 8.71 -11.61
N ALA A 183 -11.31 9.54 -10.57
CA ALA A 183 -12.40 10.28 -9.93
C ALA A 183 -13.09 11.30 -10.85
N THR A 184 -12.45 11.73 -11.93
CA THR A 184 -13.10 12.58 -12.94
C THR A 184 -14.13 11.84 -13.80
N THR A 185 -14.01 10.53 -13.90
CA THR A 185 -14.86 9.69 -14.75
C THR A 185 -15.81 8.82 -13.93
N PHE A 186 -15.33 8.33 -12.78
CA PHE A 186 -16.07 7.44 -11.91
C PHE A 186 -16.41 8.14 -10.58
N GLN A 187 -17.63 7.93 -10.11
CA GLN A 187 -18.00 8.43 -8.78
C GLN A 187 -17.31 7.59 -7.70
N PRO A 188 -16.50 8.19 -6.83
CA PRO A 188 -15.84 7.48 -5.74
C PRO A 188 -16.83 6.90 -4.73
N LEU A 189 -16.60 5.67 -4.31
CA LEU A 189 -17.29 5.04 -3.19
C LEU A 189 -16.42 5.14 -1.93
N MET A 190 -16.88 5.89 -0.94
CA MET A 190 -16.17 6.04 0.32
C MET A 190 -16.43 4.87 1.26
N LEU A 191 -15.37 4.18 1.67
CA LEU A 191 -15.41 3.19 2.75
C LEU A 191 -15.41 3.94 4.09
N LYS A 192 -16.48 3.77 4.86
CA LYS A 192 -16.70 4.54 6.10
C LYS A 192 -16.28 3.80 7.36
N GLU A 193 -16.15 2.48 7.32
CA GLU A 193 -15.84 1.66 8.47
C GLU A 193 -14.33 1.51 8.66
N HIS A 194 -13.86 1.78 9.87
CA HIS A 194 -12.44 1.77 10.22
C HIS A 194 -12.15 0.78 11.32
N PHE A 195 -11.31 -0.22 11.02
CA PHE A 195 -10.99 -1.34 11.91
C PHE A 195 -9.55 -1.28 12.48
N ARG A 196 -8.72 -0.37 11.99
CA ARG A 196 -7.28 -0.34 12.31
C ARG A 196 -7.01 0.33 13.66
N CYS A 197 -7.48 1.56 13.84
CA CYS A 197 -7.20 2.37 15.00
C CYS A 197 -8.37 2.45 15.96
N VAL A 198 -8.08 2.68 17.23
CA VAL A 198 -9.08 3.06 18.23
C VAL A 198 -9.62 4.47 17.94
N PRO A 199 -10.84 4.82 18.43
CA PRO A 199 -11.48 6.10 18.14
C PRO A 199 -10.61 7.31 18.42
N GLU A 200 -9.84 7.30 19.48
CA GLU A 200 -8.96 8.39 19.92
C GLU A 200 -7.87 8.70 18.89
N ILE A 201 -7.35 7.68 18.22
CA ILE A 201 -6.29 7.85 17.21
C ILE A 201 -6.88 8.37 15.90
N ILE A 202 -7.96 7.76 15.40
CA ILE A 202 -8.55 8.17 14.11
C ILE A 202 -9.36 9.46 14.23
N GLY A 203 -9.77 9.86 15.43
CA GLY A 203 -10.63 11.02 15.69
C GLY A 203 -10.07 12.30 15.11
N PHE A 204 -8.77 12.53 15.23
CA PHE A 204 -8.10 13.72 14.67
C PHE A 204 -8.22 13.76 13.14
N SER A 205 -7.86 12.71 12.45
CA SER A 205 -7.96 12.63 10.99
C SER A 205 -9.40 12.68 10.50
N ASN A 206 -10.32 12.07 11.26
CA ASN A 206 -11.75 12.06 10.96
C ASN A 206 -12.33 13.48 11.00
N MET A 207 -11.95 14.26 12.01
CA MET A 207 -12.32 15.67 12.12
C MET A 207 -11.70 16.52 11.01
N LEU A 208 -10.38 16.36 10.79
CA LEU A 208 -9.62 17.25 9.90
C LEU A 208 -9.92 17.01 8.42
N SER A 209 -10.09 15.75 8.01
CA SER A 209 -10.07 15.36 6.59
C SER A 209 -11.33 14.64 6.11
N TYR A 210 -12.14 14.08 7.01
CA TYR A 210 -13.25 13.20 6.60
C TYR A 210 -14.62 13.65 7.13
N ASP A 211 -14.73 14.87 7.64
CA ASP A 211 -16.01 15.46 8.13
C ASP A 211 -16.78 14.54 9.09
N TYR A 212 -16.06 13.82 9.96
CA TYR A 212 -16.62 12.82 10.89
C TYR A 212 -17.38 11.66 10.23
N LYS A 213 -17.13 11.41 8.94
CA LYS A 213 -17.81 10.33 8.19
C LYS A 213 -17.28 8.94 8.47
N ILE A 214 -16.05 8.84 9.00
CA ILE A 214 -15.44 7.56 9.35
C ILE A 214 -16.01 7.05 10.66
N LYS A 215 -16.43 5.79 10.66
CA LYS A 215 -16.97 5.08 11.81
C LYS A 215 -15.90 4.14 12.38
N PRO A 216 -15.23 4.48 13.48
CA PRO A 216 -14.30 3.56 14.10
C PRO A 216 -15.08 2.40 14.74
N LEU A 217 -14.71 1.18 14.37
CA LEU A 217 -15.33 -0.05 14.86
C LEU A 217 -14.44 -0.83 15.83
N ARG A 218 -13.23 -0.33 16.07
CA ARG A 218 -12.34 -0.89 17.07
C ARG A 218 -12.66 -0.27 18.43
N ASP A 219 -12.85 -1.11 19.45
CA ASP A 219 -13.13 -0.67 20.81
C ASP A 219 -11.87 -0.02 21.44
N SER A 220 -12.05 1.12 22.11
CA SER A 220 -11.00 1.80 22.89
C SER A 220 -10.34 0.89 23.91
N ASN A 221 -11.12 0.00 24.53
CA ASN A 221 -10.64 -0.98 25.52
C ASN A 221 -9.83 -2.15 24.90
N SER A 222 -9.74 -2.22 23.58
CA SER A 222 -8.94 -3.26 22.90
C SER A 222 -7.43 -3.05 23.00
N SER A 223 -6.98 -1.90 23.49
CA SER A 223 -5.58 -1.56 23.73
C SER A 223 -5.28 -1.54 25.22
N ASN A 224 -4.16 -2.17 25.61
CA ASN A 224 -3.65 -2.09 26.99
C ASN A 224 -2.86 -0.79 27.24
N LEU A 225 -2.57 -0.02 26.16
CA LEU A 225 -1.84 1.24 26.25
C LEU A 225 -2.88 2.39 26.32
N VAL A 226 -3.06 2.93 27.51
CA VAL A 226 -4.00 4.02 27.80
C VAL A 226 -3.25 5.15 28.51
N PRO A 227 -3.41 6.39 28.06
CA PRO A 227 -4.21 6.89 26.94
C PRO A 227 -3.60 6.53 25.58
N ALA A 228 -4.45 6.37 24.54
CA ALA A 228 -4.01 6.01 23.20
C ALA A 228 -3.25 7.13 22.46
N VAL A 229 -3.45 8.38 22.87
CA VAL A 229 -2.79 9.57 22.34
C VAL A 229 -2.31 10.43 23.49
N ILE A 230 -1.03 10.82 23.46
CA ILE A 230 -0.42 11.72 24.44
C ILE A 230 0.22 12.88 23.70
N ASN A 231 -0.04 14.09 24.17
CA ASN A 231 0.69 15.29 23.76
C ASN A 231 1.83 15.54 24.75
N TYR A 232 3.06 15.60 24.24
CA TYR A 232 4.24 15.88 25.05
C TYR A 232 5.01 17.05 24.45
N HIS A 233 4.99 18.20 25.11
CA HIS A 233 5.71 19.38 24.67
C HIS A 233 7.17 19.33 25.12
N VAL A 234 8.10 19.61 24.21
CA VAL A 234 9.53 19.73 24.49
C VAL A 234 9.95 21.19 24.25
N ASP A 235 10.47 21.83 25.29
CA ASP A 235 11.02 23.18 25.20
C ASP A 235 12.44 23.12 24.62
N GLY A 236 12.53 23.03 23.28
CA GLY A 236 13.78 22.92 22.54
C GLY A 236 13.86 23.91 21.39
N LYS A 237 15.05 24.49 21.17
CA LYS A 237 15.27 25.41 20.06
C LYS A 237 15.59 24.64 18.80
N ARG A 238 14.96 25.06 17.69
CA ARG A 238 15.24 24.52 16.37
C ARG A 238 16.49 25.18 15.81
N GLU A 239 17.47 24.36 15.37
CA GLU A 239 18.67 24.76 14.66
C GLU A 239 18.61 24.19 13.24
N GLY A 240 18.38 25.06 12.22
CA GLY A 240 18.16 24.61 10.85
C GLY A 240 16.93 23.70 10.71
N LYS A 241 17.16 22.44 10.38
CA LYS A 241 16.11 21.39 10.26
C LYS A 241 16.17 20.37 11.39
N THR A 242 16.83 20.68 12.50
CA THR A 242 16.97 19.79 13.65
C THR A 242 16.54 20.46 14.95
N ASN A 243 16.05 19.66 15.89
CA ASN A 243 15.82 20.03 17.28
C ASN A 243 16.44 18.94 18.15
N ILE A 244 17.59 19.23 18.74
CA ILE A 244 18.39 18.27 19.52
C ILE A 244 17.66 17.79 20.76
N GLU A 245 17.01 18.70 21.50
CA GLU A 245 16.31 18.36 22.75
C GLU A 245 15.09 17.47 22.47
N GLU A 246 14.36 17.74 21.40
CA GLU A 246 13.28 16.88 20.94
C GLU A 246 13.78 15.48 20.56
N ALA A 247 14.89 15.40 19.81
CA ALA A 247 15.50 14.11 19.45
C ALA A 247 15.92 13.29 20.67
N LYS A 248 16.59 13.92 21.65
CA LYS A 248 16.98 13.27 22.91
C LYS A 248 15.77 12.79 23.71
N THR A 249 14.73 13.60 23.76
CA THR A 249 13.49 13.28 24.46
C THR A 249 12.80 12.06 23.83
N ILE A 250 12.70 12.02 22.48
CA ILE A 250 12.14 10.87 21.76
C ILE A 250 12.92 9.58 22.09
N VAL A 251 14.24 9.64 22.05
CA VAL A 251 15.10 8.48 22.36
C VAL A 251 14.92 8.04 23.81
N SER A 252 14.83 8.98 24.76
CA SER A 252 14.60 8.69 26.17
C SER A 252 13.24 8.03 26.40
N LEU A 253 12.19 8.50 25.73
CA LEU A 253 10.86 7.90 25.78
C LEU A 253 10.87 6.47 25.22
N ILE A 254 11.52 6.25 24.08
CA ILE A 254 11.64 4.90 23.49
C ILE A 254 12.39 3.96 24.46
N LYS A 255 13.51 4.40 25.05
CA LYS A 255 14.27 3.62 26.03
C LYS A 255 13.44 3.28 27.26
N ALA A 256 12.66 4.24 27.78
CA ALA A 256 11.76 4.02 28.90
C ALA A 256 10.68 2.99 28.54
N CYS A 257 10.03 3.13 27.40
CA CYS A 257 9.01 2.19 26.94
C CYS A 257 9.55 0.75 26.78
N ILE A 258 10.75 0.59 26.22
CA ILE A 258 11.37 -0.74 26.01
C ILE A 258 11.61 -1.45 27.35
N SER A 259 11.82 -0.72 28.45
CA SER A 259 12.01 -1.28 29.79
C SER A 259 10.72 -1.65 30.52
N MET A 260 9.56 -1.36 29.95
CA MET A 260 8.24 -1.61 30.56
C MET A 260 7.59 -2.86 29.94
N GLU A 261 6.96 -3.70 30.76
CA GLU A 261 6.33 -4.95 30.32
C GLU A 261 5.17 -4.74 29.32
N GLU A 262 4.44 -3.62 29.45
CA GLU A 262 3.32 -3.27 28.59
C GLU A 262 3.73 -3.10 27.13
N TYR A 263 5.01 -2.80 26.88
CA TYR A 263 5.58 -2.63 25.55
C TYR A 263 6.29 -3.87 25.01
N ASN A 264 6.27 -4.99 25.73
CA ASN A 264 6.85 -6.24 25.24
C ASN A 264 6.20 -6.65 23.91
N ASN A 265 7.03 -7.01 22.94
CA ASN A 265 6.61 -7.36 21.57
C ASN A 265 5.88 -6.23 20.81
N LYS A 266 6.06 -4.97 21.22
CA LYS A 266 5.57 -3.81 20.46
C LYS A 266 6.66 -3.27 19.55
N THR A 267 6.24 -2.63 18.45
CA THR A 267 7.12 -1.95 17.50
C THR A 267 6.95 -0.45 17.66
N PHE A 268 8.03 0.30 17.43
CA PHE A 268 8.05 1.76 17.50
C PHE A 268 8.25 2.34 16.11
N GLY A 269 7.44 3.34 15.76
CA GLY A 269 7.64 4.16 14.57
C GLY A 269 7.86 5.62 14.97
N VAL A 270 8.85 6.27 14.36
CA VAL A 270 9.11 7.70 14.57
C VAL A 270 8.93 8.42 13.25
N ILE A 271 8.06 9.43 13.23
CA ILE A 271 7.79 10.26 12.05
C ILE A 271 8.20 11.69 12.36
N SER A 272 9.13 12.24 11.59
CA SER A 272 9.55 13.62 11.72
C SER A 272 8.91 14.50 10.64
N LEU A 273 8.27 15.59 11.07
CA LEU A 273 7.75 16.64 10.18
C LEU A 273 8.83 17.65 9.76
N LEU A 274 10.03 17.61 10.39
CA LEU A 274 11.17 18.48 10.07
C LEU A 274 12.03 17.95 8.92
N GLY A 275 11.73 16.75 8.41
CA GLY A 275 12.45 16.11 7.31
C GLY A 275 13.60 15.20 7.74
N ASP A 276 14.44 14.82 6.78
CA ASP A 276 15.43 13.75 6.92
C ASP A 276 16.55 14.02 7.94
N GLU A 277 16.93 15.27 8.15
CA GLU A 277 18.01 15.62 9.06
C GLU A 277 17.64 15.27 10.51
N GLN A 278 16.41 15.58 10.92
CA GLN A 278 15.88 15.22 12.24
C GLN A 278 15.80 13.69 12.40
N VAL A 279 15.35 12.98 11.37
CA VAL A 279 15.28 11.50 11.41
C VAL A 279 16.65 10.89 11.60
N ARG A 280 17.67 11.37 10.84
CA ARG A 280 19.07 10.88 10.97
C ARG A 280 19.67 11.16 12.34
N LEU A 281 19.34 12.33 12.92
CA LEU A 281 19.77 12.66 14.28
C LEU A 281 19.16 11.68 15.29
N ILE A 282 17.87 11.43 15.23
CA ILE A 282 17.18 10.47 16.12
C ILE A 282 17.76 9.07 15.94
N ASP A 283 17.93 8.60 14.68
CA ASP A 283 18.51 7.28 14.39
C ASP A 283 19.94 7.13 14.95
N SER A 284 20.75 8.17 14.85
CA SER A 284 22.11 8.17 15.41
C SER A 284 22.12 8.06 16.93
N LEU A 285 21.19 8.76 17.61
CA LEU A 285 21.06 8.72 19.07
C LEU A 285 20.47 7.40 19.59
N ILE A 286 19.65 6.71 18.81
CA ILE A 286 19.15 5.36 19.16
C ILE A 286 20.28 4.33 19.13
N LYS A 287 21.25 4.48 18.21
CA LYS A 287 22.38 3.56 18.00
C LYS A 287 23.53 3.75 19.01
N MET A 288 23.51 4.83 19.78
CA MET A 288 24.43 5.10 20.91
C MET A 288 23.95 4.40 22.20
#